data_99fdcbc75125722e08f9e2368fc36719
#
_entry.id   99fdcbc75125722e08f9e2368fc36719
#
_cell.length_a   1.000
_cell.length_b   1.000
_cell.length_c   1.000
_cell.angle_alpha   90.00
_cell.angle_beta   90.00
_cell.angle_gamma   90.00
#
_symmetry.space_group_name_H-M   'P 1'
#
loop_
_entity.id
_entity.type
_entity.pdbx_description
1 polymer ?
#
loop_
_entity_poly.entity_id
_entity_poly.type
_entity_poly.pdbx_seq_one_letter_code
_entity_poly.pdbx_strand_id
1 'polypeptide(L)'
;MISTVEIATNRYAPSGSEAINLYSTGFEGGSNLTLGQLVIAVSIRSAAAYEAQSVVKMNAMSSDSLVLDDAADWMATVADGTADWAQAKAFCTGKLEIDANTLPDNLNSYDKRMTVVTAMKAKIDAMVQQQQQDMIDLQTLVNRRDVAYSASSNIVRALGASMDNDANNF
;
A
#
# COMPACT_ATOMS: atom_id res chain seq x y z
N MET A 1 -27.54 10.21 8.08
CA MET A 1 -26.53 10.96 7.28
C MET A 1 -25.20 10.28 7.51
N ILE A 2 -24.73 9.51 6.53
CA ILE A 2 -23.44 8.79 6.61
C ILE A 2 -22.42 9.77 6.05
N SER A 3 -21.51 10.24 6.90
CA SER A 3 -20.40 11.11 6.50
C SER A 3 -19.43 10.29 5.65
N THR A 4 -19.26 10.66 4.40
CA THR A 4 -18.21 10.16 3.50
C THR A 4 -16.86 10.61 4.05
N VAL A 5 -16.08 9.65 4.54
CA VAL A 5 -14.67 9.89 4.89
C VAL A 5 -13.90 10.02 3.56
N GLU A 6 -13.48 11.23 3.22
CA GLU A 6 -12.48 11.45 2.17
C GLU A 6 -11.18 10.76 2.59
N ILE A 7 -10.85 9.65 1.93
CA ILE A 7 -9.53 9.04 2.07
C ILE A 7 -8.58 9.88 1.21
N ALA A 8 -7.88 10.79 1.86
CA ALA A 8 -6.76 11.48 1.23
C ALA A 8 -5.72 10.43 0.81
N THR A 9 -5.47 10.32 -0.48
CA THR A 9 -4.42 9.48 -1.05
C THR A 9 -3.05 10.10 -0.73
N ASN A 10 -2.62 9.95 0.52
CA ASN A 10 -1.26 10.29 0.89
C ASN A 10 -0.38 9.05 0.70
N ARG A 11 0.56 9.10 -0.24
CA ARG A 11 1.50 8.01 -0.59
C ARG A 11 2.54 7.72 0.50
N TYR A 12 2.40 8.30 1.70
CA TYR A 12 3.28 8.04 2.83
C TYR A 12 2.55 7.24 3.89
N ALA A 13 3.08 6.08 4.22
CA ALA A 13 2.67 5.35 5.41
C ALA A 13 2.79 6.30 6.62
N PRO A 14 1.80 6.34 7.52
CA PRO A 14 1.90 7.17 8.71
C PRO A 14 3.17 6.79 9.47
N SER A 15 3.93 7.80 9.89
CA SER A 15 5.11 7.59 10.74
C SER A 15 4.65 6.87 12.01
N GLY A 16 5.52 6.04 12.61
CA GLY A 16 5.16 5.22 13.78
C GLY A 16 4.52 5.99 14.94
N SER A 17 4.68 7.33 14.98
CA SER A 17 4.03 8.21 15.97
C SER A 17 2.54 8.46 15.68
N GLU A 18 2.10 8.49 14.42
CA GLU A 18 0.68 8.64 14.06
C GLU A 18 -0.09 7.33 14.28
N ALA A 19 0.55 6.18 14.04
CA ALA A 19 -0.01 4.89 14.40
C ALA A 19 -0.30 4.80 15.90
N ILE A 20 0.60 5.29 16.75
CA ILE A 20 0.44 5.31 18.21
C ILE A 20 -0.74 6.19 18.64
N ASN A 21 -0.98 7.33 17.98
CA ASN A 21 -2.11 8.22 18.31
C ASN A 21 -3.48 7.64 17.95
N LEU A 22 -3.59 6.84 16.90
CA LEU A 22 -4.80 6.09 16.58
C LEU A 22 -5.13 5.02 17.65
N TYR A 23 -4.13 4.58 18.40
CA TYR A 23 -4.28 3.58 19.46
C TYR A 23 -4.75 4.17 20.80
N SER A 24 -4.57 5.48 21.04
CA SER A 24 -4.92 6.11 22.32
C SER A 24 -6.40 6.44 22.45
N THR A 25 -7.15 6.60 21.36
CA THR A 25 -8.54 7.06 21.38
C THR A 25 -9.59 5.95 21.55
N GLY A 26 -9.20 4.69 21.63
CA GLY A 26 -10.12 3.55 21.69
C GLY A 26 -10.20 2.81 23.03
N PHE A 27 -9.48 3.23 24.05
CA PHE A 27 -9.47 2.60 25.37
C PHE A 27 -10.03 3.54 26.45
N GLU A 28 -11.24 4.03 26.24
CA GLU A 28 -12.06 4.64 27.30
C GLU A 28 -12.74 3.56 28.16
N GLY A 29 -11.93 2.84 28.88
CA GLY A 29 -12.36 1.89 29.88
C GLY A 29 -11.21 1.63 30.80
N GLY A 30 -10.98 2.53 31.74
CA GLY A 30 -9.99 2.39 32.81
C GLY A 30 -10.33 1.19 33.71
N SER A 31 -10.15 0.00 33.20
CA SER A 31 -10.30 -1.25 33.92
C SER A 31 -8.94 -1.91 34.02
N ASN A 32 -8.65 -2.42 35.19
CA ASN A 32 -7.44 -3.13 35.61
C ASN A 32 -7.14 -4.35 34.70
N LEU A 33 -6.70 -4.09 33.47
CA LEU A 33 -6.23 -5.15 32.58
C LEU A 33 -4.97 -5.76 33.17
N THR A 34 -4.93 -7.05 33.29
CA THR A 34 -3.69 -7.76 33.61
C THR A 34 -2.66 -7.50 32.49
N LEU A 35 -1.38 -7.58 32.83
CA LEU A 35 -0.30 -7.44 31.83
C LEU A 35 -0.51 -8.34 30.62
N GLY A 36 -0.96 -9.59 30.84
CA GLY A 36 -1.27 -10.54 29.76
C GLY A 36 -2.39 -10.06 28.83
N GLN A 37 -3.47 -9.55 29.40
CA GLN A 37 -4.60 -9.00 28.61
C GLN A 37 -4.16 -7.76 27.83
N LEU A 38 -3.33 -6.90 28.40
CA LEU A 38 -2.79 -5.73 27.71
C LEU A 38 -1.90 -6.15 26.53
N VAL A 39 -1.01 -7.10 26.71
CA VAL A 39 -0.13 -7.58 25.63
C VAL A 39 -0.94 -8.24 24.51
N ILE A 40 -1.96 -9.04 24.82
CA ILE A 40 -2.88 -9.63 23.84
C ILE A 40 -3.59 -8.50 23.04
N ALA A 41 -4.15 -7.51 23.74
CA ALA A 41 -4.86 -6.41 23.10
C ALA A 41 -3.94 -5.60 22.15
N VAL A 42 -2.71 -5.31 22.57
CA VAL A 42 -1.70 -4.63 21.75
C VAL A 42 -1.31 -5.47 20.53
N SER A 43 -1.09 -6.78 20.71
CA SER A 43 -0.71 -7.67 19.61
C SER A 43 -1.82 -7.80 18.57
N ILE A 44 -3.08 -7.96 18.99
CA ILE A 44 -4.24 -8.02 18.07
C ILE A 44 -4.40 -6.70 17.31
N ARG A 45 -4.27 -5.56 17.98
CA ARG A 45 -4.33 -4.25 17.32
C ARG A 45 -3.19 -4.05 16.32
N SER A 46 -1.98 -4.47 16.67
CA SER A 46 -0.84 -4.42 15.76
C SER A 46 -1.08 -5.29 14.52
N ALA A 47 -1.62 -6.50 14.69
CA ALA A 47 -1.98 -7.37 13.59
C ALA A 47 -3.03 -6.72 12.67
N ALA A 48 -4.10 -6.15 13.23
CA ALA A 48 -5.14 -5.46 12.46
C ALA A 48 -4.58 -4.22 11.71
N ALA A 49 -3.64 -3.50 12.30
CA ALA A 49 -2.97 -2.37 11.64
C ALA A 49 -2.11 -2.84 10.45
N TYR A 50 -1.34 -3.93 10.60
CA TYR A 50 -0.57 -4.49 9.48
C TYR A 50 -1.46 -5.03 8.36
N GLU A 51 -2.60 -5.63 8.71
CA GLU A 51 -3.58 -6.09 7.73
C GLU A 51 -4.18 -4.92 6.94
N ALA A 52 -4.59 -3.84 7.62
CA ALA A 52 -5.09 -2.64 6.96
C ALA A 52 -4.04 -2.01 6.02
N GLN A 53 -2.78 -1.91 6.46
CA GLN A 53 -1.68 -1.43 5.61
C GLN A 53 -1.45 -2.33 4.40
N SER A 54 -1.56 -3.65 4.56
CA SER A 54 -1.42 -4.61 3.46
C SER A 54 -2.51 -4.42 2.42
N VAL A 55 -3.76 -4.20 2.83
CA VAL A 55 -4.89 -3.94 1.91
C VAL A 55 -4.68 -2.64 1.13
N VAL A 56 -4.26 -1.56 1.80
CA VAL A 56 -3.95 -0.29 1.13
C VAL A 56 -2.86 -0.47 0.08
N LYS A 57 -1.79 -1.20 0.42
CA LYS A 57 -0.68 -1.45 -0.49
C LYS A 57 -1.08 -2.32 -1.68
N MET A 58 -1.88 -3.36 -1.47
CA MET A 58 -2.41 -4.19 -2.56
C MET A 58 -3.29 -3.37 -3.52
N ASN A 59 -4.13 -2.49 -3.00
CA ASN A 59 -4.98 -1.64 -3.82
C ASN A 59 -4.16 -0.66 -4.66
N ALA A 60 -3.09 -0.07 -4.09
CA ALA A 60 -2.17 0.79 -4.81
C ALA A 60 -1.46 0.02 -5.94
N MET A 61 -0.92 -1.17 -5.66
CA MET A 61 -0.28 -2.03 -6.67
C MET A 61 -1.24 -2.44 -7.78
N SER A 62 -2.50 -2.74 -7.46
CA SER A 62 -3.53 -3.05 -8.45
C SER A 62 -3.83 -1.84 -9.35
N SER A 63 -3.91 -0.64 -8.79
CA SER A 63 -4.07 0.60 -9.56
C SER A 63 -2.88 0.85 -10.48
N ASP A 64 -1.66 0.65 -10.00
CA ASP A 64 -0.44 0.83 -10.78
C ASP A 64 -0.34 -0.21 -11.92
N SER A 65 -0.81 -1.45 -11.70
CA SER A 65 -0.89 -2.46 -12.75
C SER A 65 -1.80 -2.03 -13.91
N LEU A 66 -2.96 -1.44 -13.61
CA LEU A 66 -3.85 -0.93 -14.66
C LEU A 66 -3.20 0.20 -15.46
N VAL A 67 -2.45 1.08 -14.79
CA VAL A 67 -1.70 2.15 -15.48
C VAL A 67 -0.60 1.57 -16.35
N LEU A 68 0.06 0.48 -15.93
CA LEU A 68 1.09 -0.19 -16.74
C LEU A 68 0.51 -0.85 -18.00
N ASP A 69 -0.66 -1.49 -17.89
CA ASP A 69 -1.37 -2.08 -19.04
C ASP A 69 -1.78 -0.99 -20.04
N ASP A 70 -2.41 0.09 -19.56
CA ASP A 70 -2.76 1.24 -20.40
C ASP A 70 -1.52 1.86 -21.06
N ALA A 71 -0.41 1.94 -20.33
CA ALA A 71 0.84 2.50 -20.84
C ALA A 71 1.44 1.65 -21.99
N ALA A 72 1.32 0.34 -21.91
CA ALA A 72 1.76 -0.55 -22.98
C ALA A 72 0.97 -0.32 -24.27
N ASP A 73 -0.34 -0.16 -24.16
CA ASP A 73 -1.23 0.13 -25.29
C ASP A 73 -0.93 1.50 -25.91
N TRP A 74 -0.75 2.53 -25.07
CA TRP A 74 -0.35 3.85 -25.54
C TRP A 74 1.01 3.85 -26.20
N MET A 75 1.98 3.12 -25.68
CA MET A 75 3.31 2.99 -26.31
C MET A 75 3.20 2.40 -27.71
N ALA A 76 2.39 1.37 -27.90
CA ALA A 76 2.18 0.73 -29.21
C ALA A 76 1.57 1.73 -30.20
N THR A 77 0.49 2.40 -29.83
CA THR A 77 -0.21 3.36 -30.72
C THR A 77 0.64 4.60 -31.03
N VAL A 78 1.44 5.08 -30.09
CA VAL A 78 2.38 6.19 -30.31
C VAL A 78 3.51 5.76 -31.24
N ALA A 79 4.07 4.56 -31.07
CA ALA A 79 5.14 4.04 -31.94
C ALA A 79 4.65 3.90 -33.38
N ASP A 80 3.45 3.37 -33.59
CA ASP A 80 2.82 3.19 -34.90
C ASP A 80 2.36 4.51 -35.54
N GLY A 81 2.25 5.58 -34.76
CA GLY A 81 1.80 6.89 -35.19
C GLY A 81 0.28 7.00 -35.38
N THR A 82 -0.47 6.08 -34.80
CA THR A 82 -1.95 6.05 -34.83
C THR A 82 -2.58 6.74 -33.62
N ALA A 83 -1.77 7.08 -32.58
CA ALA A 83 -2.26 7.70 -31.36
C ALA A 83 -2.83 9.12 -31.61
N ASP A 84 -3.95 9.42 -30.96
CA ASP A 84 -4.37 10.80 -30.73
C ASP A 84 -3.39 11.46 -29.76
N TRP A 85 -2.63 12.44 -30.27
CA TRP A 85 -1.59 13.07 -29.46
C TRP A 85 -2.12 13.80 -28.23
N ALA A 86 -3.27 14.42 -28.30
CA ALA A 86 -3.85 15.13 -27.16
C ALA A 86 -4.16 14.16 -26.01
N GLN A 87 -4.73 13.02 -26.34
CA GLN A 87 -5.06 11.97 -25.37
C GLN A 87 -3.78 11.28 -24.84
N ALA A 88 -2.85 10.92 -25.71
CA ALA A 88 -1.58 10.33 -25.32
C ALA A 88 -0.77 11.27 -24.41
N LYS A 89 -0.72 12.56 -24.70
CA LYS A 89 -0.07 13.59 -23.88
C LYS A 89 -0.75 13.70 -22.51
N ALA A 90 -2.09 13.73 -22.48
CA ALA A 90 -2.84 13.75 -21.21
C ALA A 90 -2.55 12.52 -20.34
N PHE A 91 -2.46 11.32 -20.96
CA PHE A 91 -2.07 10.11 -20.26
C PHE A 91 -0.63 10.18 -19.71
N CYS A 92 0.33 10.61 -20.55
CA CYS A 92 1.72 10.76 -20.14
C CYS A 92 1.88 11.70 -18.95
N THR A 93 1.22 12.86 -18.99
CA THR A 93 1.34 13.86 -17.93
C THR A 93 0.51 13.55 -16.70
N GLY A 94 -0.68 12.99 -16.88
CA GLY A 94 -1.62 12.74 -15.78
C GLY A 94 -1.41 11.40 -15.08
N LYS A 95 -1.13 10.32 -15.82
CA LYS A 95 -0.98 8.97 -15.26
C LYS A 95 0.46 8.57 -15.05
N LEU A 96 1.34 8.88 -15.99
CA LEU A 96 2.76 8.55 -15.89
C LEU A 96 3.59 9.66 -15.23
N GLU A 97 3.00 10.81 -14.93
CA GLU A 97 3.70 11.96 -14.32
C GLU A 97 4.97 12.35 -15.10
N ILE A 98 4.91 12.30 -16.42
CA ILE A 98 5.99 12.77 -17.29
C ILE A 98 5.87 14.29 -17.41
N ASP A 99 6.98 15.01 -17.25
CA ASP A 99 6.98 16.47 -17.40
C ASP A 99 6.56 16.85 -18.83
N ALA A 100 5.51 17.67 -18.94
CA ALA A 100 4.97 18.15 -20.20
C ALA A 100 6.01 18.88 -21.07
N ASN A 101 7.02 19.50 -20.46
CA ASN A 101 8.09 20.21 -21.15
C ASN A 101 9.08 19.27 -21.84
N THR A 102 9.14 18.00 -21.44
CA THR A 102 10.00 16.97 -22.06
C THR A 102 9.32 16.28 -23.24
N LEU A 103 8.01 16.50 -23.41
CA LEU A 103 7.21 15.90 -24.46
C LEU A 103 7.17 16.81 -25.70
N PRO A 104 7.21 16.26 -26.91
CA PRO A 104 7.13 17.05 -28.14
C PRO A 104 5.74 17.69 -28.31
N ASP A 105 5.65 18.72 -29.15
CA ASP A 105 4.38 19.38 -29.45
C ASP A 105 3.45 18.55 -30.33
N ASN A 106 3.99 17.60 -31.09
CA ASN A 106 3.24 16.73 -32.01
C ASN A 106 4.01 15.42 -32.27
N LEU A 107 3.36 14.44 -32.90
CA LEU A 107 3.93 13.13 -33.25
C LEU A 107 4.25 12.97 -34.76
N ASN A 108 4.44 14.06 -35.50
CA ASN A 108 4.55 14.03 -36.95
C ASN A 108 5.82 13.39 -37.49
N SER A 109 6.84 13.17 -36.66
CA SER A 109 8.08 12.50 -37.06
C SER A 109 8.36 11.27 -36.23
N TYR A 110 9.07 10.33 -36.79
CA TYR A 110 9.53 9.12 -36.10
C TYR A 110 10.32 9.45 -34.83
N ASP A 111 11.26 10.40 -34.89
CA ASP A 111 12.08 10.79 -33.75
C ASP A 111 11.27 11.32 -32.60
N LYS A 112 10.22 12.13 -32.88
CA LYS A 112 9.32 12.64 -31.84
C LYS A 112 8.52 11.53 -31.18
N ARG A 113 8.03 10.57 -31.96
CA ARG A 113 7.34 9.38 -31.41
C ARG A 113 8.27 8.56 -30.53
N MET A 114 9.49 8.31 -30.99
CA MET A 114 10.48 7.56 -30.22
C MET A 114 10.92 8.28 -28.94
N THR A 115 10.93 9.62 -28.93
CA THR A 115 11.17 10.39 -27.70
C THR A 115 10.08 10.12 -26.66
N VAL A 116 8.81 10.12 -27.08
CA VAL A 116 7.67 9.81 -26.18
C VAL A 116 7.74 8.36 -25.70
N VAL A 117 7.95 7.41 -26.60
CA VAL A 117 8.05 5.98 -26.27
C VAL A 117 9.20 5.74 -25.27
N THR A 118 10.34 6.41 -25.45
CA THR A 118 11.49 6.29 -24.54
C THR A 118 11.16 6.87 -23.16
N ALA A 119 10.49 8.02 -23.10
CA ALA A 119 10.05 8.62 -21.84
C ALA A 119 9.02 7.74 -21.11
N MET A 120 8.04 7.19 -21.83
CA MET A 120 7.07 6.25 -21.28
C MET A 120 7.75 4.99 -20.74
N LYS A 121 8.66 4.40 -21.53
CA LYS A 121 9.40 3.21 -21.13
C LYS A 121 10.18 3.45 -19.84
N ALA A 122 10.89 4.56 -19.72
CA ALA A 122 11.62 4.90 -18.51
C ALA A 122 10.72 4.99 -17.27
N LYS A 123 9.50 5.52 -17.43
CA LYS A 123 8.51 5.57 -16.34
C LYS A 123 7.94 4.20 -16.01
N ILE A 124 7.63 3.39 -17.01
CA ILE A 124 7.19 2.00 -16.83
C ILE A 124 8.24 1.21 -16.07
N ASP A 125 9.51 1.29 -16.49
CA ASP A 125 10.61 0.58 -15.81
C ASP A 125 10.73 1.01 -14.34
N ALA A 126 10.58 2.31 -14.05
CA ALA A 126 10.57 2.83 -12.68
C ALA A 126 9.36 2.33 -11.86
N MET A 127 8.16 2.28 -12.47
CA MET A 127 6.96 1.75 -11.81
C MET A 127 7.09 0.25 -11.53
N VAL A 128 7.65 -0.53 -12.45
CA VAL A 128 7.90 -1.96 -12.24
C VAL A 128 8.88 -2.19 -11.09
N GLN A 129 9.94 -1.40 -11.00
CA GLN A 129 10.88 -1.46 -9.88
C GLN A 129 10.19 -1.11 -8.56
N GLN A 130 9.33 -0.08 -8.56
CA GLN A 130 8.55 0.28 -7.38
C GLN A 130 7.59 -0.85 -6.96
N GLN A 131 6.91 -1.49 -7.91
CA GLN A 131 6.03 -2.63 -7.61
C GLN A 131 6.81 -3.81 -7.01
N GLN A 132 8.03 -4.07 -7.45
CA GLN A 132 8.87 -5.10 -6.84
C GLN A 132 9.20 -4.76 -5.38
N GLN A 133 9.53 -3.50 -5.09
CA GLN A 133 9.76 -3.04 -3.73
C GLN A 133 8.48 -3.14 -2.89
N ASP A 134 7.34 -2.74 -3.46
CA ASP A 134 6.04 -2.81 -2.81
C ASP A 134 5.63 -4.25 -2.47
N MET A 135 5.99 -5.21 -3.30
CA MET A 135 5.79 -6.63 -3.04
C MET A 135 6.61 -7.11 -1.83
N ILE A 136 7.87 -6.68 -1.71
CA ILE A 136 8.73 -6.99 -0.56
C ILE A 136 8.16 -6.40 0.72
N ASP A 137 7.71 -5.15 0.66
CA ASP A 137 7.09 -4.47 1.79
C ASP A 137 5.79 -5.16 2.20
N LEU A 138 4.97 -5.59 1.23
CA LEU A 138 3.75 -6.35 1.49
C LEU A 138 4.04 -7.67 2.20
N GLN A 139 5.04 -8.41 1.74
CA GLN A 139 5.49 -9.64 2.41
C GLN A 139 5.93 -9.36 3.85
N THR A 140 6.65 -8.24 4.06
CA THR A 140 7.07 -7.81 5.40
C THR A 140 5.88 -7.51 6.31
N LEU A 141 4.85 -6.81 5.80
CA LEU A 141 3.63 -6.50 6.54
C LEU A 141 2.86 -7.77 6.91
N VAL A 142 2.74 -8.72 5.98
CA VAL A 142 2.10 -10.01 6.22
C VAL A 142 2.86 -10.80 7.29
N ASN A 143 4.18 -10.88 7.21
CA ASN A 143 5.00 -11.55 8.22
C ASN A 143 4.85 -10.93 9.61
N ARG A 144 4.84 -9.59 9.70
CA ARG A 144 4.63 -8.87 10.97
C ARG A 144 3.25 -9.13 11.55
N ARG A 145 2.21 -9.17 10.71
CA ARG A 145 0.85 -9.55 11.11
C ARG A 145 0.84 -10.95 11.73
N ASP A 146 1.43 -11.92 11.04
CA ASP A 146 1.45 -13.32 11.49
C ASP A 146 2.24 -13.51 12.79
N VAL A 147 3.35 -12.79 12.96
CA VAL A 147 4.10 -12.74 14.22
C VAL A 147 3.24 -12.15 15.35
N ALA A 148 2.50 -11.08 15.09
CA ALA A 148 1.62 -10.47 16.09
C ALA A 148 0.47 -11.40 16.51
N TYR A 149 -0.16 -12.11 15.58
CA TYR A 149 -1.18 -13.13 15.89
C TYR A 149 -0.59 -14.33 16.65
N SER A 150 0.59 -14.79 16.25
CA SER A 150 1.28 -15.89 16.93
C SER A 150 1.65 -15.52 18.36
N ALA A 151 2.13 -14.31 18.60
CA ALA A 151 2.42 -13.79 19.93
C ALA A 151 1.16 -13.78 20.81
N SER A 152 0.03 -13.26 20.30
CA SER A 152 -1.25 -13.28 21.01
C SER A 152 -1.68 -14.68 21.37
N SER A 153 -1.61 -15.62 20.42
CA SER A 153 -2.00 -17.00 20.59
C SER A 153 -1.16 -17.74 21.66
N ASN A 154 0.15 -17.48 21.67
CA ASN A 154 1.07 -18.05 22.66
C ASN A 154 0.80 -17.53 24.07
N ILE A 155 0.48 -16.25 24.21
CA ILE A 155 0.14 -15.63 25.50
C ILE A 155 -1.18 -16.19 26.03
N VAL A 156 -2.21 -16.31 25.17
CA VAL A 156 -3.49 -16.92 25.55
C VAL A 156 -3.28 -18.35 26.07
N ARG A 157 -2.43 -19.13 25.38
CA ARG A 157 -2.12 -20.50 25.75
C ARG A 157 -1.36 -20.58 27.08
N ALA A 158 -0.40 -19.66 27.29
CA ALA A 158 0.34 -19.58 28.57
C ALA A 158 -0.56 -19.17 29.74
N LEU A 159 -1.49 -18.24 29.54
CA LEU A 159 -2.47 -17.84 30.54
C LEU A 159 -3.42 -18.99 30.87
N GLY A 160 -3.92 -19.73 29.88
CA GLY A 160 -4.74 -20.91 30.08
C GLY A 160 -4.03 -21.96 30.93
N ALA A 161 -2.78 -22.31 30.61
CA ALA A 161 -1.99 -23.25 31.36
C ALA A 161 -1.72 -22.79 32.82
N SER A 162 -1.55 -21.48 33.06
CA SER A 162 -1.41 -20.93 34.41
C SER A 162 -2.70 -21.09 35.23
N MET A 163 -3.86 -20.79 34.60
CA MET A 163 -5.17 -20.92 35.26
C MET A 163 -5.48 -22.39 35.60
N ASP A 164 -5.15 -23.34 34.70
CA ASP A 164 -5.35 -24.78 34.93
C ASP A 164 -4.46 -25.25 36.08
N ASN A 165 -3.22 -24.79 36.19
CA ASN A 165 -2.34 -25.14 37.31
C ASN A 165 -2.84 -24.56 38.64
N ASP A 166 -3.37 -23.33 38.65
CA ASP A 166 -3.95 -22.77 39.86
C ASP A 166 -5.20 -23.51 40.29
N ALA A 167 -6.07 -23.93 39.36
CA ALA A 167 -7.27 -24.69 39.64
C ALA A 167 -6.97 -26.09 40.18
N ASN A 168 -5.85 -26.70 39.84
CA ASN A 168 -5.44 -28.01 40.33
C ASN A 168 -4.72 -27.99 41.68
N ASN A 169 -4.33 -26.80 42.16
CA ASN A 169 -3.64 -26.63 43.44
C ASN A 169 -4.57 -26.19 44.59
N PHE A 170 -5.87 -26.04 44.34
CA PHE A 170 -6.94 -25.81 45.32
C PHE A 170 -7.89 -27.00 45.41
#